data_21798b5ac0479a613bec7d04b5ad84e7
#
_entry.id   21798b5ac0479a613bec7d04b5ad84e7
#
_cell.length_a   1.000
_cell.length_b   1.000
_cell.length_c   1.000
_cell.angle_alpha   90.00
_cell.angle_beta   90.00
_cell.angle_gamma   90.00
#
_symmetry.space_group_name_H-M   'P 1'
#
loop_
_entity.id
_entity.type
_entity.pdbx_description
1 polymer ?
#
loop_
_entity_poly.entity_id
_entity_poly.type
_entity_poly.pdbx_seq_one_letter_code
_entity_poly.pdbx_strand_id
1 'polypeptide(L)'
;MRKEMFWGIILALLVIVSACEKPILDGGQTKKKGFRVSVTVGVGEKAVAGAKSRALVDIDEVCSCLNAAVYKDGVKQNVINQNKGDKNFGILNFNLPEGDYLLVVIGHSGTKNVSLAHADKVKFEGGLTDTFLYHESLHVNSNMETSITLERCVAKVEFHVDDPIPEKITHLRFTYTGGSSTLDATQGVGCVNSHQTEVRTVENAAHQAASSFSIYTFPKAQEGKLKVTMTALGANETILAEHTFTALKIVKNGINHVRELTFSSGVQPTARGIKVKVEDAWAVSFDTVDWD
;
A
#
# COMPACT_ATOMS: atom_id res chain seq x y z
N MET A 1 -58.11 -15.75 65.47
CA MET A 1 -58.59 -14.52 66.19
C MET A 1 -57.46 -13.51 66.12
N ARG A 2 -57.89 -12.29 65.78
CA ARG A 2 -57.20 -10.98 65.78
C ARG A 2 -56.14 -10.72 64.75
N LYS A 3 -56.61 -9.95 63.77
CA LYS A 3 -55.92 -9.03 62.94
C LYS A 3 -55.33 -7.91 63.79
N GLU A 4 -54.10 -7.53 63.55
CA GLU A 4 -53.62 -6.18 63.87
C GLU A 4 -52.95 -5.60 62.65
N MET A 5 -53.56 -4.54 62.23
CA MET A 5 -53.27 -3.72 61.10
C MET A 5 -52.29 -2.64 61.57
N PHE A 6 -51.04 -2.66 61.12
CA PHE A 6 -50.11 -1.54 61.33
C PHE A 6 -50.01 -0.68 60.10
N TRP A 7 -50.59 0.48 60.22
CA TRP A 7 -50.38 1.59 59.33
C TRP A 7 -49.00 2.20 59.62
N GLY A 8 -48.03 2.01 58.77
CA GLY A 8 -46.71 2.66 58.77
C GLY A 8 -46.76 3.89 57.83
N ILE A 9 -46.60 5.03 58.41
CA ILE A 9 -46.47 6.32 57.77
C ILE A 9 -45.27 6.36 56.89
N ILE A 10 -45.45 6.45 55.59
CA ILE A 10 -44.33 6.69 54.65
C ILE A 10 -44.05 8.19 54.68
N LEU A 11 -42.98 8.56 55.39
CA LEU A 11 -42.39 9.88 55.34
C LEU A 11 -41.64 10.04 54.05
N ALA A 12 -42.19 10.74 53.05
CA ALA A 12 -41.53 11.09 51.81
C ALA A 12 -40.43 12.11 52.11
N LEU A 13 -39.20 11.66 52.19
CA LEU A 13 -38.03 12.53 52.24
C LEU A 13 -37.78 13.08 50.84
N LEU A 14 -38.21 14.29 50.57
CA LEU A 14 -37.87 15.04 49.38
C LEU A 14 -36.39 15.45 49.48
N VAL A 15 -35.52 14.67 48.88
CA VAL A 15 -34.13 15.08 48.66
C VAL A 15 -34.12 16.08 47.50
N ILE A 16 -34.06 17.36 47.84
CA ILE A 16 -33.75 18.41 46.87
C ILE A 16 -32.28 18.26 46.51
N VAL A 17 -32.02 17.54 45.40
CA VAL A 17 -30.70 17.56 44.76
C VAL A 17 -30.60 18.92 44.07
N SER A 18 -30.02 19.91 44.74
CA SER A 18 -29.50 21.07 44.07
C SER A 18 -28.37 20.62 43.13
N ALA A 19 -28.72 20.41 41.89
CA ALA A 19 -27.75 20.30 40.81
C ALA A 19 -26.99 21.65 40.78
N CYS A 20 -25.80 21.69 41.40
CA CYS A 20 -24.82 22.66 41.02
C CYS A 20 -24.49 22.44 39.57
N GLU A 21 -25.17 23.09 38.66
CA GLU A 21 -24.67 23.34 37.33
C GLU A 21 -23.35 24.09 37.50
N LYS A 22 -22.24 23.34 37.33
CA LYS A 22 -20.97 24.00 37.10
C LYS A 22 -21.19 24.90 35.88
N PRO A 23 -20.93 26.22 35.99
CA PRO A 23 -20.91 27.03 34.79
C PRO A 23 -19.96 26.36 33.83
N ILE A 24 -20.42 25.90 32.70
CA ILE A 24 -19.61 25.59 31.55
C ILE A 24 -18.97 26.91 31.23
N LEU A 25 -17.74 27.13 31.72
CA LEU A 25 -16.86 28.10 31.14
C LEU A 25 -16.70 27.63 29.69
N ASP A 26 -17.52 28.21 28.86
CA ASP A 26 -17.37 28.20 27.42
C ASP A 26 -16.03 28.93 27.20
N GLY A 27 -14.97 28.18 27.45
CA GLY A 27 -13.64 28.53 27.00
C GLY A 27 -13.78 28.59 25.50
N GLY A 28 -14.08 29.78 25.00
CA GLY A 28 -14.24 30.05 23.59
C GLY A 28 -13.05 29.50 22.82
N GLN A 29 -13.11 28.21 22.52
CA GLN A 29 -12.41 27.67 21.39
C GLN A 29 -13.04 28.36 20.19
N THR A 30 -12.56 29.54 19.85
CA THR A 30 -12.73 30.08 18.52
C THR A 30 -12.35 28.96 17.60
N LYS A 31 -13.36 28.30 17.01
CA LYS A 31 -13.17 27.32 15.93
C LYS A 31 -12.28 28.05 14.95
N LYS A 32 -10.98 27.75 14.94
CA LYS A 32 -10.05 28.37 13.99
C LYS A 32 -10.65 28.14 12.62
N LYS A 33 -10.94 29.22 11.91
CA LYS A 33 -11.56 29.18 10.58
C LYS A 33 -10.63 28.35 9.70
N GLY A 34 -11.12 27.21 9.24
CA GLY A 34 -10.35 26.34 8.35
C GLY A 34 -10.28 26.95 6.96
N PHE A 35 -9.16 26.76 6.30
CA PHE A 35 -8.94 27.10 4.89
C PHE A 35 -9.23 25.87 4.03
N ARG A 36 -9.87 26.10 2.89
CA ARG A 36 -10.08 25.06 1.89
C ARG A 36 -8.75 24.79 1.17
N VAL A 37 -8.32 23.53 1.17
CA VAL A 37 -7.16 23.05 0.44
C VAL A 37 -7.63 22.00 -0.56
N SER A 38 -7.50 22.30 -1.85
CA SER A 38 -7.83 21.40 -2.96
C SER A 38 -6.55 20.90 -3.60
N VAL A 39 -6.35 19.58 -3.66
CA VAL A 39 -5.18 18.94 -4.21
C VAL A 39 -5.57 18.04 -5.37
N THR A 40 -5.07 18.35 -6.58
CA THR A 40 -5.21 17.50 -7.76
C THR A 40 -4.02 16.54 -7.82
N VAL A 41 -4.29 15.25 -7.98
CA VAL A 41 -3.30 14.18 -7.91
C VAL A 41 -3.08 13.59 -9.31
N GLY A 42 -1.83 13.56 -9.76
CA GLY A 42 -1.38 12.82 -10.95
C GLY A 42 -0.28 11.83 -10.59
N VAL A 43 0.06 10.93 -11.51
CA VAL A 43 1.19 10.02 -11.39
C VAL A 43 2.26 10.42 -12.40
N GLY A 44 3.50 10.54 -11.92
CA GLY A 44 4.65 10.84 -12.78
C GLY A 44 5.24 9.57 -13.36
N GLU A 45 5.32 9.49 -14.69
CA GLU A 45 6.28 8.60 -15.35
C GLU A 45 7.65 9.28 -15.38
N LYS A 46 8.69 8.59 -14.94
CA LYS A 46 10.04 9.03 -15.25
C LYS A 46 10.27 8.84 -16.75
N ALA A 47 10.43 9.93 -17.47
CA ALA A 47 10.83 9.89 -18.85
C ALA A 47 12.10 9.03 -19.02
N VAL A 48 12.08 8.14 -19.99
CA VAL A 48 13.25 7.49 -20.57
C VAL A 48 14.29 8.57 -20.90
N ALA A 49 15.56 8.31 -20.58
CA ALA A 49 16.66 9.24 -20.83
C ALA A 49 16.60 9.80 -22.26
N GLY A 50 16.32 11.11 -22.40
CA GLY A 50 16.22 11.80 -23.69
C GLY A 50 14.89 12.51 -23.98
N ALA A 51 13.81 12.26 -23.25
CA ALA A 51 12.52 12.94 -23.44
C ALA A 51 12.41 14.18 -22.56
N LYS A 52 12.11 15.35 -23.17
CA LYS A 52 12.03 16.65 -22.49
C LYS A 52 10.70 16.96 -21.79
N SER A 53 9.76 16.00 -21.72
CA SER A 53 8.43 16.23 -21.15
C SER A 53 7.99 15.01 -20.35
N ARG A 54 7.64 15.23 -19.06
CA ARG A 54 6.93 14.26 -18.24
C ARG A 54 5.44 14.40 -18.59
N ALA A 55 4.85 13.43 -19.24
CA ALA A 55 3.40 13.31 -19.29
C ALA A 55 2.91 12.85 -17.91
N LEU A 56 1.96 13.57 -17.34
CA LEU A 56 1.21 13.07 -16.20
C LEU A 56 0.26 12.00 -16.73
N VAL A 57 0.30 10.81 -16.11
CA VAL A 57 -0.70 9.77 -16.36
C VAL A 57 -1.86 10.04 -15.42
N ASP A 58 -3.07 9.91 -15.92
CA ASP A 58 -4.26 10.02 -15.08
C ASP A 58 -4.22 8.92 -14.01
N ILE A 59 -4.48 9.31 -12.76
CA ILE A 59 -4.35 8.41 -11.62
C ILE A 59 -5.26 7.18 -11.74
N ASP A 60 -6.40 7.29 -12.40
CA ASP A 60 -7.36 6.21 -12.59
C ASP A 60 -6.89 5.16 -13.62
N GLU A 61 -5.87 5.43 -14.41
CA GLU A 61 -5.26 4.45 -15.31
C GLU A 61 -4.39 3.44 -14.54
N VAL A 62 -3.74 3.88 -13.45
CA VAL A 62 -2.73 3.09 -12.72
C VAL A 62 -3.11 2.75 -11.27
N CYS A 63 -4.04 3.48 -10.67
CA CYS A 63 -4.49 3.27 -9.30
C CYS A 63 -5.97 2.94 -9.22
N SER A 64 -6.31 2.04 -8.31
CA SER A 64 -7.70 1.74 -7.94
C SER A 64 -8.10 2.33 -6.59
N CYS A 65 -7.11 2.66 -5.74
CA CYS A 65 -7.30 3.30 -4.45
C CYS A 65 -6.37 4.51 -4.33
N LEU A 66 -6.90 5.58 -3.73
CA LEU A 66 -6.17 6.78 -3.36
C LEU A 66 -6.46 7.10 -1.89
N ASN A 67 -5.40 7.12 -1.09
CA ASN A 67 -5.48 7.35 0.35
C ASN A 67 -4.60 8.54 0.71
N ALA A 68 -5.16 9.53 1.37
CA ALA A 68 -4.45 10.75 1.75
C ALA A 68 -4.66 11.08 3.21
N ALA A 69 -3.63 11.53 3.89
CA ALA A 69 -3.71 12.06 5.25
C ALA A 69 -2.84 13.29 5.42
N VAL A 70 -3.26 14.17 6.29
CA VAL A 70 -2.46 15.33 6.75
C VAL A 70 -2.12 15.14 8.22
N TYR A 71 -0.87 15.40 8.57
CA TYR A 71 -0.35 15.28 9.92
C TYR A 71 0.19 16.64 10.38
N LYS A 72 -0.03 16.95 11.64
CA LYS A 72 0.58 18.08 12.32
C LYS A 72 1.30 17.58 13.58
N ASP A 73 2.57 17.91 13.72
CA ASP A 73 3.41 17.44 14.83
C ASP A 73 3.35 15.90 15.01
N GLY A 74 3.36 15.16 13.88
CA GLY A 74 3.26 13.70 13.86
C GLY A 74 1.85 13.14 14.12
N VAL A 75 0.88 13.98 14.46
CA VAL A 75 -0.51 13.57 14.76
C VAL A 75 -1.40 13.75 13.53
N LYS A 76 -2.08 12.68 13.13
CA LYS A 76 -3.03 12.72 12.02
C LYS A 76 -4.20 13.65 12.31
N GLN A 77 -4.42 14.64 11.45
CA GLN A 77 -5.49 15.62 11.54
C GLN A 77 -6.71 15.28 10.68
N ASN A 78 -6.45 14.74 9.48
CA ASN A 78 -7.51 14.39 8.53
C ASN A 78 -7.07 13.22 7.65
N VAL A 79 -8.05 12.50 7.10
CA VAL A 79 -7.83 11.40 6.16
C VAL A 79 -8.92 11.39 5.10
N ILE A 80 -8.54 11.15 3.86
CA ILE A 80 -9.44 10.98 2.71
C ILE A 80 -9.07 9.66 2.04
N ASN A 81 -10.08 8.83 1.78
CA ASN A 81 -9.95 7.62 1.00
C ASN A 81 -10.88 7.71 -0.20
N GLN A 82 -10.37 7.40 -1.37
CA GLN A 82 -11.12 7.35 -2.61
C GLN A 82 -10.86 6.03 -3.33
N ASN A 83 -11.85 5.55 -4.05
CA ASN A 83 -11.74 4.38 -4.91
C ASN A 83 -12.02 4.78 -6.35
N LYS A 84 -11.41 4.08 -7.28
CA LYS A 84 -11.66 4.24 -8.71
C LYS A 84 -13.17 4.13 -8.99
N GLY A 85 -13.71 5.13 -9.70
CA GLY A 85 -15.14 5.28 -9.94
C GLY A 85 -15.84 6.30 -9.03
N ASP A 86 -15.19 6.77 -7.97
CA ASP A 86 -15.69 7.90 -7.19
C ASP A 86 -15.70 9.17 -8.06
N LYS A 87 -16.75 9.99 -7.95
CA LYS A 87 -16.97 11.16 -8.80
C LYS A 87 -15.79 12.13 -8.90
N ASN A 88 -15.00 12.21 -7.83
CA ASN A 88 -13.87 13.14 -7.73
C ASN A 88 -12.56 12.37 -7.47
N PHE A 89 -12.43 11.15 -7.99
CA PHE A 89 -11.19 10.38 -7.87
C PHE A 89 -10.02 11.19 -8.39
N GLY A 90 -8.97 11.34 -7.57
CA GLY A 90 -7.82 12.18 -7.88
C GLY A 90 -7.93 13.64 -7.42
N ILE A 91 -9.07 14.09 -6.84
CA ILE A 91 -9.21 15.44 -6.27
C ILE A 91 -9.47 15.33 -4.77
N LEU A 92 -8.52 15.78 -3.95
CA LEU A 92 -8.59 15.72 -2.49
C LEU A 92 -8.95 17.10 -1.94
N ASN A 93 -9.98 17.20 -1.12
CA ASN A 93 -10.42 18.45 -0.52
C ASN A 93 -10.34 18.37 1.00
N PHE A 94 -9.47 19.17 1.59
CA PHE A 94 -9.29 19.32 3.03
C PHE A 94 -9.85 20.66 3.51
N ASN A 95 -10.24 20.71 4.78
CA ASN A 95 -10.52 21.96 5.50
C ASN A 95 -9.60 21.98 6.73
N LEU A 96 -8.56 22.81 6.66
CA LEU A 96 -7.47 22.81 7.62
C LEU A 96 -7.30 24.20 8.27
N PRO A 97 -7.13 24.29 9.58
CA PRO A 97 -6.66 25.52 10.22
C PRO A 97 -5.32 25.98 9.64
N GLU A 98 -4.99 27.25 9.86
CA GLU A 98 -3.65 27.77 9.55
C GLU A 98 -2.56 26.96 10.25
N GLY A 99 -1.49 26.65 9.52
CA GLY A 99 -0.35 25.92 10.05
C GLY A 99 0.41 25.11 9.04
N ASP A 100 1.46 24.46 9.54
CA ASP A 100 2.31 23.56 8.79
C ASP A 100 1.86 22.11 9.00
N TYR A 101 1.78 21.37 7.92
CA TYR A 101 1.35 19.98 7.88
C TYR A 101 2.31 19.15 7.03
N LEU A 102 2.38 17.86 7.31
CA LEU A 102 2.88 16.87 6.37
C LEU A 102 1.69 16.29 5.61
N LEU A 103 1.65 16.45 4.30
CA LEU A 103 0.71 15.78 3.42
C LEU A 103 1.32 14.46 2.94
N VAL A 104 0.64 13.36 3.20
CA VAL A 104 0.97 12.04 2.66
C VAL A 104 -0.16 11.59 1.77
N VAL A 105 0.16 11.22 0.52
CA VAL A 105 -0.80 10.69 -0.45
C VAL A 105 -0.24 9.40 -1.04
N ILE A 106 -1.04 8.34 -1.01
CA ILE A 106 -0.69 7.01 -1.51
C ILE A 106 -1.73 6.59 -2.53
N GLY A 107 -1.28 6.32 -3.75
CA GLY A 107 -2.06 5.66 -4.80
C GLY A 107 -1.59 4.23 -4.97
N HIS A 108 -2.50 3.26 -5.14
CA HIS A 108 -2.12 1.88 -5.39
C HIS A 108 -3.20 1.12 -6.17
N SER A 109 -2.79 0.01 -6.82
CA SER A 109 -3.68 -0.83 -7.63
C SER A 109 -4.38 -1.96 -6.85
N GLY A 110 -4.33 -1.93 -5.52
CA GLY A 110 -5.04 -2.89 -4.65
C GLY A 110 -6.51 -2.53 -4.47
N THR A 111 -7.25 -3.39 -3.74
CA THR A 111 -8.69 -3.24 -3.53
C THR A 111 -9.07 -2.73 -2.15
N LYS A 112 -8.11 -2.56 -1.24
CA LYS A 112 -8.36 -2.13 0.15
C LYS A 112 -7.58 -0.88 0.48
N ASN A 113 -8.19 0.03 1.23
CA ASN A 113 -7.51 1.22 1.71
C ASN A 113 -6.34 0.88 2.64
N VAL A 114 -5.30 1.70 2.60
CA VAL A 114 -4.14 1.56 3.50
C VAL A 114 -4.41 2.23 4.86
N SER A 115 -3.74 1.75 5.90
CA SER A 115 -3.82 2.36 7.22
C SER A 115 -2.82 3.51 7.34
N LEU A 116 -3.33 4.73 7.30
CA LEU A 116 -2.60 5.99 7.52
C LEU A 116 -2.70 6.47 8.98
N ALA A 117 -2.69 5.55 9.96
CA ALA A 117 -2.70 5.94 11.37
C ALA A 117 -1.42 6.71 11.76
N HIS A 118 -0.28 6.29 11.23
CA HIS A 118 1.04 6.88 11.43
C HIS A 118 1.74 7.02 10.08
N ALA A 119 2.33 8.18 9.79
CA ALA A 119 3.02 8.43 8.53
C ALA A 119 4.30 7.58 8.37
N ASP A 120 4.99 7.31 9.47
CA ASP A 120 6.21 6.49 9.54
C ASP A 120 5.93 4.97 9.51
N LYS A 121 4.66 4.56 9.55
CA LYS A 121 4.28 3.14 9.62
C LYS A 121 2.96 2.83 8.93
N VAL A 122 2.92 3.01 7.62
CA VAL A 122 1.75 2.74 6.77
C VAL A 122 1.64 1.25 6.49
N LYS A 123 0.49 0.66 6.81
CA LYS A 123 0.21 -0.77 6.63
C LYS A 123 -0.74 -0.99 5.46
N PHE A 124 -0.48 -2.04 4.71
CA PHE A 124 -1.26 -2.50 3.57
C PHE A 124 -1.99 -3.80 3.93
N GLU A 125 -3.28 -3.84 3.65
CA GLU A 125 -4.10 -5.04 3.78
C GLU A 125 -4.34 -5.67 2.40
N GLY A 126 -4.26 -6.99 2.31
CA GLY A 126 -4.53 -7.72 1.05
C GLY A 126 -3.32 -7.87 0.12
N GLY A 127 -2.10 -7.63 0.64
CA GLY A 127 -0.86 -7.73 -0.13
C GLY A 127 -0.43 -6.40 -0.77
N LEU A 128 0.82 -6.35 -1.22
CA LEU A 128 1.35 -5.19 -1.92
C LEU A 128 1.05 -5.27 -3.41
N THR A 129 0.79 -4.12 -3.99
CA THR A 129 0.57 -3.93 -5.43
C THR A 129 1.43 -2.78 -5.91
N ASP A 130 1.31 -2.42 -7.18
CA ASP A 130 1.95 -1.20 -7.68
C ASP A 130 1.49 -0.01 -6.84
N THR A 131 2.44 0.70 -6.24
CA THR A 131 2.19 1.71 -5.20
C THR A 131 3.02 2.95 -5.43
N PHE A 132 2.36 4.09 -5.32
CA PHE A 132 2.91 5.43 -5.54
C PHE A 132 2.73 6.28 -4.29
N LEU A 133 3.66 7.19 -4.03
CA LEU A 133 3.72 8.02 -2.84
C LEU A 133 4.03 9.47 -3.21
N TYR A 134 3.38 10.38 -2.49
CA TYR A 134 3.78 11.78 -2.32
C TYR A 134 3.84 12.08 -0.82
N HIS A 135 4.89 12.78 -0.36
CA HIS A 135 5.06 13.15 1.05
C HIS A 135 5.86 14.45 1.15
N GLU A 136 5.17 15.55 1.36
CA GLU A 136 5.79 16.87 1.44
C GLU A 136 5.11 17.76 2.48
N SER A 137 5.83 18.78 2.91
CA SER A 137 5.29 19.81 3.78
C SER A 137 4.26 20.67 3.06
N LEU A 138 3.15 20.93 3.74
CA LEU A 138 2.04 21.75 3.27
C LEU A 138 1.84 22.93 4.22
N HIS A 139 2.13 24.14 3.77
CA HIS A 139 1.89 25.37 4.54
C HIS A 139 0.52 25.94 4.21
N VAL A 140 -0.38 25.99 5.18
CA VAL A 140 -1.76 26.47 5.02
C VAL A 140 -1.91 27.82 5.74
N ASN A 141 -2.11 28.89 4.98
CA ASN A 141 -2.39 30.25 5.51
C ASN A 141 -3.57 30.93 4.82
N SER A 142 -4.11 30.31 3.77
CA SER A 142 -5.26 30.77 2.98
C SER A 142 -5.91 29.60 2.26
N ASN A 143 -7.04 29.85 1.57
CA ASN A 143 -7.57 28.88 0.61
C ASN A 143 -6.55 28.67 -0.50
N MET A 144 -6.30 27.41 -0.86
CA MET A 144 -5.32 27.07 -1.87
C MET A 144 -5.77 25.92 -2.76
N GLU A 145 -5.27 25.93 -3.97
CA GLU A 145 -5.38 24.84 -4.94
C GLU A 145 -3.96 24.49 -5.40
N THR A 146 -3.64 23.20 -5.43
CA THR A 146 -2.33 22.72 -5.83
C THR A 146 -2.45 21.42 -6.61
N SER A 147 -1.41 21.09 -7.37
CA SER A 147 -1.29 19.79 -8.05
C SER A 147 -0.04 19.09 -7.57
N ILE A 148 -0.14 17.80 -7.34
CA ILE A 148 0.96 16.95 -6.89
C ILE A 148 1.14 15.77 -7.84
N THR A 149 2.36 15.22 -7.83
CA THR A 149 2.72 14.06 -8.62
C THR A 149 3.18 12.95 -7.69
N LEU A 150 2.53 11.80 -7.74
CA LEU A 150 2.96 10.62 -7.01
C LEU A 150 4.14 9.96 -7.73
N GLU A 151 5.11 9.46 -6.96
CA GLU A 151 6.24 8.68 -7.46
C GLU A 151 6.14 7.22 -6.97
N ARG A 152 6.44 6.25 -7.86
CA ARG A 152 6.41 4.83 -7.47
C ARG A 152 7.45 4.55 -6.38
N CYS A 153 7.02 3.89 -5.30
CA CYS A 153 7.85 3.63 -4.12
C CYS A 153 8.11 2.14 -3.85
N VAL A 154 7.50 1.23 -4.62
CA VAL A 154 7.74 -0.21 -4.55
C VAL A 154 8.85 -0.65 -5.51
N ALA A 155 9.40 -1.84 -5.25
CA ALA A 155 10.11 -2.65 -6.20
C ALA A 155 9.21 -3.81 -6.66
N LYS A 156 9.33 -4.20 -7.92
CA LYS A 156 8.65 -5.35 -8.53
C LYS A 156 9.68 -6.44 -8.86
N VAL A 157 9.35 -7.69 -8.58
CA VAL A 157 10.02 -8.85 -9.18
C VAL A 157 9.01 -9.59 -10.01
N GLU A 158 9.33 -9.83 -11.26
CA GLU A 158 8.48 -10.51 -12.22
C GLU A 158 9.12 -11.80 -12.70
N PHE A 159 8.47 -12.91 -12.44
CA PHE A 159 8.92 -14.25 -12.79
C PHE A 159 8.29 -14.63 -14.13
N HIS A 160 9.11 -14.82 -15.16
CA HIS A 160 8.69 -15.23 -16.50
C HIS A 160 8.87 -16.72 -16.65
N VAL A 161 7.78 -17.46 -16.79
CA VAL A 161 7.77 -18.89 -17.08
C VAL A 161 7.60 -19.06 -18.59
N ASP A 162 8.63 -19.59 -19.24
CA ASP A 162 8.76 -19.59 -20.69
C ASP A 162 8.04 -20.78 -21.36
N ASP A 163 7.64 -21.81 -20.59
CA ASP A 163 6.92 -22.97 -21.06
C ASP A 163 5.52 -23.09 -20.40
N PRO A 164 4.61 -23.88 -20.99
CA PRO A 164 3.35 -24.18 -20.35
C PRO A 164 3.53 -24.84 -18.98
N ILE A 165 2.88 -24.32 -17.97
CA ILE A 165 2.91 -24.88 -16.61
C ILE A 165 2.12 -26.18 -16.61
N PRO A 166 2.67 -27.31 -16.10
CA PRO A 166 1.94 -28.60 -16.04
C PRO A 166 0.59 -28.47 -15.31
N GLU A 167 -0.47 -29.09 -15.85
CA GLU A 167 -1.84 -29.00 -15.29
C GLU A 167 -1.95 -29.43 -13.82
N LYS A 168 -1.05 -30.31 -13.36
CA LYS A 168 -0.99 -30.73 -11.95
C LYS A 168 -0.61 -29.60 -10.99
N ILE A 169 0.00 -28.50 -11.48
CA ILE A 169 0.36 -27.31 -10.70
C ILE A 169 -0.82 -26.35 -10.76
N THR A 170 -1.48 -26.14 -9.64
CA THR A 170 -2.67 -25.30 -9.54
C THR A 170 -2.37 -23.90 -8.97
N HIS A 171 -1.28 -23.78 -8.21
CA HIS A 171 -0.87 -22.53 -7.59
C HIS A 171 0.65 -22.40 -7.55
N LEU A 172 1.13 -21.16 -7.57
CA LEU A 172 2.49 -20.79 -7.23
C LEU A 172 2.46 -19.96 -5.94
N ARG A 173 3.19 -20.43 -4.92
CA ARG A 173 3.38 -19.71 -3.66
C ARG A 173 4.77 -19.09 -3.64
N PHE A 174 4.80 -17.78 -3.40
CA PHE A 174 6.04 -17.01 -3.24
C PHE A 174 6.18 -16.63 -1.76
N THR A 175 7.24 -17.11 -1.12
CA THR A 175 7.61 -16.75 0.25
C THR A 175 8.92 -15.98 0.21
N TYR A 176 8.95 -14.77 0.75
CA TYR A 176 10.12 -13.91 0.59
C TYR A 176 10.42 -13.02 1.79
N THR A 177 11.72 -12.72 1.94
CA THR A 177 12.30 -11.87 2.99
C THR A 177 13.31 -10.90 2.39
N GLY A 178 13.74 -9.90 3.17
CA GLY A 178 14.71 -8.88 2.73
C GLY A 178 14.07 -7.54 2.35
N GLY A 179 12.76 -7.52 2.09
CA GLY A 179 11.98 -6.32 1.89
C GLY A 179 11.05 -5.99 3.07
N SER A 180 10.09 -5.11 2.83
CA SER A 180 9.11 -4.69 3.81
C SER A 180 7.70 -4.67 3.22
N SER A 181 6.70 -5.10 4.02
CA SER A 181 5.27 -4.95 3.74
C SER A 181 4.67 -3.66 4.30
N THR A 182 5.47 -2.88 5.01
CA THR A 182 5.07 -1.65 5.68
C THR A 182 5.97 -0.50 5.22
N LEU A 183 5.35 0.63 4.89
CA LEU A 183 6.02 1.81 4.36
C LEU A 183 6.20 2.87 5.46
N ASP A 184 7.41 3.38 5.60
CA ASP A 184 7.63 4.70 6.19
C ASP A 184 7.40 5.76 5.10
N ALA A 185 6.23 6.38 5.11
CA ALA A 185 5.88 7.37 4.11
C ALA A 185 6.65 8.68 4.29
N THR A 186 7.29 8.93 5.45
CA THR A 186 8.11 10.12 5.67
C THR A 186 9.47 10.01 4.97
N GLN A 187 9.94 8.79 4.72
CA GLN A 187 11.21 8.49 4.05
C GLN A 187 11.00 7.84 2.67
N GLY A 188 9.80 7.35 2.39
CA GLY A 188 9.48 6.64 1.15
C GLY A 188 10.20 5.31 1.01
N VAL A 189 10.45 4.59 2.12
CA VAL A 189 11.14 3.29 2.16
C VAL A 189 10.41 2.32 3.09
N GLY A 190 10.73 1.04 2.97
CA GLY A 190 10.21 0.01 3.86
C GLY A 190 10.81 0.12 5.27
N CYS A 191 9.98 -0.04 6.32
CA CYS A 191 10.39 0.19 7.71
C CYS A 191 10.36 -1.04 8.63
N VAL A 192 9.97 -2.21 8.12
CA VAL A 192 9.98 -3.46 8.92
C VAL A 192 10.68 -4.60 8.18
N ASN A 193 11.16 -5.59 8.92
CA ASN A 193 11.59 -6.86 8.35
C ASN A 193 10.35 -7.73 8.16
N SER A 194 9.95 -7.97 6.92
CA SER A 194 8.78 -8.77 6.60
C SER A 194 9.17 -10.17 6.14
N HIS A 195 8.36 -11.13 6.56
CA HIS A 195 8.26 -12.44 5.94
C HIS A 195 6.92 -12.48 5.22
N GLN A 196 6.96 -12.32 3.90
CA GLN A 196 5.76 -12.20 3.07
C GLN A 196 5.49 -13.52 2.37
N THR A 197 4.22 -13.85 2.24
CA THR A 197 3.77 -15.03 1.48
C THR A 197 2.61 -14.61 0.60
N GLU A 198 2.73 -14.89 -0.70
CA GLU A 198 1.70 -14.64 -1.68
C GLU A 198 1.44 -15.90 -2.49
N VAL A 199 0.17 -16.18 -2.76
CA VAL A 199 -0.25 -17.31 -3.59
C VAL A 199 -0.91 -16.77 -4.85
N ARG A 200 -0.50 -17.30 -5.99
CA ARG A 200 -1.07 -16.99 -7.30
C ARG A 200 -1.70 -18.26 -7.87
N THR A 201 -2.94 -18.19 -8.29
CA THR A 201 -3.59 -19.25 -9.05
C THR A 201 -2.92 -19.37 -10.42
N VAL A 202 -2.70 -20.59 -10.86
CA VAL A 202 -2.24 -20.87 -12.23
C VAL A 202 -3.50 -20.96 -13.09
N GLU A 203 -3.74 -19.93 -13.89
CA GLU A 203 -4.90 -19.84 -14.76
C GLU A 203 -4.74 -20.76 -15.99
N ASN A 204 -5.85 -21.17 -16.59
CA ASN A 204 -5.85 -22.08 -17.76
C ASN A 204 -4.92 -21.62 -18.89
N ALA A 205 -4.80 -20.32 -19.12
CA ALA A 205 -3.90 -19.77 -20.13
C ALA A 205 -2.41 -20.11 -19.86
N ALA A 206 -2.00 -20.16 -18.60
CA ALA A 206 -0.64 -20.49 -18.20
C ALA A 206 -0.30 -21.98 -18.39
N HIS A 207 -1.30 -22.86 -18.51
CA HIS A 207 -1.12 -24.26 -18.88
C HIS A 207 -0.95 -24.47 -20.39
N GLN A 208 -1.16 -23.42 -21.19
CA GLN A 208 -1.12 -23.49 -22.67
C GLN A 208 0.02 -22.68 -23.27
N ALA A 209 0.53 -21.68 -22.55
CA ALA A 209 1.56 -20.76 -23.04
C ALA A 209 2.44 -20.24 -21.90
N ALA A 210 3.49 -19.53 -22.28
CA ALA A 210 4.32 -18.75 -21.36
C ALA A 210 3.46 -17.81 -20.51
N SER A 211 3.90 -17.59 -19.27
CA SER A 211 3.16 -16.78 -18.29
C SER A 211 4.08 -15.98 -17.38
N SER A 212 3.54 -14.96 -16.69
CA SER A 212 4.31 -14.14 -15.77
C SER A 212 3.59 -13.96 -14.45
N PHE A 213 4.36 -13.94 -13.37
CA PHE A 213 3.87 -13.76 -12.00
C PHE A 213 4.69 -12.66 -11.31
N SER A 214 4.03 -11.77 -10.58
CA SER A 214 4.70 -10.63 -9.94
C SER A 214 4.50 -10.63 -8.44
N ILE A 215 5.56 -10.19 -7.73
CA ILE A 215 5.52 -9.83 -6.32
C ILE A 215 6.03 -8.39 -6.14
N TYR A 216 5.58 -7.74 -5.08
CA TYR A 216 5.94 -6.37 -4.75
C TYR A 216 6.49 -6.29 -3.33
N THR A 217 7.40 -5.34 -3.12
CA THR A 217 7.94 -5.05 -1.79
C THR A 217 8.40 -3.60 -1.69
N PHE A 218 8.43 -3.04 -0.49
CA PHE A 218 9.13 -1.79 -0.24
C PHE A 218 10.60 -2.10 0.08
N PRO A 219 11.56 -1.63 -0.72
CA PRO A 219 12.97 -1.67 -0.35
C PRO A 219 13.20 -0.81 0.89
N LYS A 220 14.09 -1.26 1.80
CA LYS A 220 14.43 -0.51 3.04
C LYS A 220 15.42 0.62 2.83
N ALA A 221 15.95 0.71 1.64
CA ALA A 221 16.81 1.78 1.13
C ALA A 221 16.57 1.90 -0.38
N GLN A 222 17.38 2.70 -1.09
CA GLN A 222 17.25 2.82 -2.55
C GLN A 222 17.40 1.46 -3.26
N GLU A 223 18.23 0.58 -2.72
CA GLU A 223 18.46 -0.78 -3.21
C GLU A 223 18.42 -1.80 -2.08
N GLY A 224 18.18 -3.06 -2.43
CA GLY A 224 18.18 -4.18 -1.50
C GLY A 224 18.27 -5.52 -2.23
N LYS A 225 18.11 -6.59 -1.45
CA LYS A 225 18.06 -7.96 -1.97
C LYS A 225 16.92 -8.72 -1.31
N LEU A 226 16.22 -9.52 -2.10
CA LEU A 226 15.23 -10.49 -1.61
C LEU A 226 15.83 -11.91 -1.65
N LYS A 227 15.48 -12.68 -0.64
CA LYS A 227 15.47 -14.14 -0.75
C LYS A 227 14.02 -14.53 -1.04
N VAL A 228 13.77 -15.22 -2.16
CA VAL A 228 12.44 -15.65 -2.58
C VAL A 228 12.43 -17.14 -2.77
N THR A 229 11.52 -17.84 -2.13
CA THR A 229 11.21 -19.25 -2.40
C THR A 229 9.93 -19.33 -3.19
N MET A 230 9.99 -19.85 -4.41
CA MET A 230 8.85 -20.15 -5.26
C MET A 230 8.52 -21.64 -5.09
N THR A 231 7.29 -21.94 -4.66
CA THR A 231 6.81 -23.30 -4.45
C THR A 231 5.65 -23.57 -5.39
N ALA A 232 5.76 -24.60 -6.24
CA ALA A 232 4.68 -25.07 -7.09
C ALA A 232 3.80 -26.03 -6.29
N LEU A 233 2.51 -25.72 -6.22
CA LEU A 233 1.51 -26.45 -5.44
C LEU A 233 0.54 -27.17 -6.39
N GLY A 234 0.28 -28.42 -6.08
CA GLY A 234 -0.76 -29.21 -6.71
C GLY A 234 -2.05 -29.21 -5.89
N ALA A 235 -2.93 -30.20 -6.19
CA ALA A 235 -4.16 -30.41 -5.44
C ALA A 235 -3.85 -30.61 -3.93
N ASN A 236 -4.74 -30.08 -3.07
CA ASN A 236 -4.61 -30.12 -1.62
C ASN A 236 -3.27 -29.53 -1.09
N GLU A 237 -2.78 -28.49 -1.76
CA GLU A 237 -1.52 -27.81 -1.41
C GLU A 237 -0.27 -28.72 -1.40
N THR A 238 -0.31 -29.85 -2.11
CA THR A 238 0.84 -30.75 -2.23
C THR A 238 1.99 -30.04 -2.91
N ILE A 239 3.17 -30.01 -2.29
CA ILE A 239 4.37 -29.43 -2.90
C ILE A 239 4.87 -30.32 -4.01
N LEU A 240 4.92 -29.81 -5.23
CA LEU A 240 5.37 -30.49 -6.41
C LEU A 240 6.78 -30.10 -6.82
N ALA A 241 7.14 -28.83 -6.58
CA ALA A 241 8.47 -28.30 -6.84
C ALA A 241 8.73 -27.09 -5.94
N GLU A 242 10.00 -26.81 -5.68
CA GLU A 242 10.43 -25.63 -4.95
C GLU A 242 11.77 -25.15 -5.50
N HIS A 243 11.92 -23.82 -5.66
CA HIS A 243 13.16 -23.18 -6.02
C HIS A 243 13.38 -21.93 -5.17
N THR A 244 14.61 -21.70 -4.73
CA THR A 244 14.96 -20.55 -3.89
C THR A 244 15.99 -19.67 -4.59
N PHE A 245 15.59 -18.43 -4.85
CA PHE A 245 16.45 -17.34 -5.30
C PHE A 245 17.03 -16.64 -4.06
N THR A 246 18.35 -16.73 -3.87
CA THR A 246 18.97 -16.32 -2.59
C THR A 246 19.22 -14.82 -2.47
N ALA A 247 19.34 -14.09 -3.60
CA ALA A 247 19.77 -12.69 -3.61
C ALA A 247 19.23 -11.86 -4.79
N LEU A 248 17.93 -11.93 -5.07
CA LEU A 248 17.31 -11.10 -6.11
C LEU A 248 17.48 -9.62 -5.78
N LYS A 249 18.15 -8.88 -6.63
CA LYS A 249 18.31 -7.43 -6.48
C LYS A 249 16.94 -6.75 -6.60
N ILE A 250 16.66 -5.81 -5.70
CA ILE A 250 15.52 -4.90 -5.77
C ILE A 250 16.01 -3.46 -5.71
N VAL A 251 15.31 -2.58 -6.44
CA VAL A 251 15.57 -1.14 -6.47
C VAL A 251 14.24 -0.43 -6.33
N LYS A 252 14.18 0.64 -5.54
CA LYS A 252 13.00 1.49 -5.46
C LYS A 252 12.62 2.01 -6.84
N ASN A 253 11.33 1.88 -7.20
CA ASN A 253 10.83 2.15 -8.54
C ASN A 253 11.62 1.38 -9.63
N GLY A 254 11.99 0.14 -9.35
CA GLY A 254 12.67 -0.76 -10.26
C GLY A 254 11.97 -2.11 -10.41
N ILE A 255 12.13 -2.70 -11.58
CA ILE A 255 11.64 -4.03 -11.89
C ILE A 255 12.82 -4.98 -12.12
N ASN A 256 12.76 -6.16 -11.50
CA ASN A 256 13.67 -7.27 -11.76
C ASN A 256 12.90 -8.38 -12.50
N HIS A 257 13.32 -8.73 -13.69
CA HIS A 257 12.78 -9.84 -14.47
C HIS A 257 13.61 -11.09 -14.21
N VAL A 258 13.00 -12.08 -13.57
CA VAL A 258 13.54 -13.43 -13.44
C VAL A 258 13.09 -14.21 -14.68
N ARG A 259 14.00 -14.55 -15.57
CA ARG A 259 13.72 -15.13 -16.88
C ARG A 259 14.14 -16.58 -16.97
N GLU A 260 13.73 -17.23 -18.05
CA GLU A 260 14.11 -18.61 -18.41
C GLU A 260 13.67 -19.66 -17.38
N LEU A 261 12.57 -19.38 -16.64
CA LEU A 261 11.98 -20.37 -15.77
C LEU A 261 11.20 -21.38 -16.61
N THR A 262 11.46 -22.67 -16.41
CA THR A 262 10.74 -23.74 -17.07
C THR A 262 10.32 -24.84 -16.11
N PHE A 263 9.18 -25.48 -16.39
CA PHE A 263 8.67 -26.63 -15.64
C PHE A 263 8.75 -27.96 -16.44
N SER A 264 9.15 -27.91 -17.71
CA SER A 264 9.13 -29.08 -18.61
C SER A 264 10.21 -30.10 -18.37
N SER A 265 11.31 -29.72 -17.75
CA SER A 265 12.47 -30.62 -17.49
C SER A 265 12.36 -31.37 -16.15
N GLY A 266 11.14 -31.62 -15.66
CA GLY A 266 10.92 -32.42 -14.45
C GLY A 266 11.23 -31.65 -13.16
N VAL A 267 10.30 -30.78 -12.75
CA VAL A 267 10.12 -30.28 -11.39
C VAL A 267 11.16 -29.25 -10.88
N GLN A 268 12.21 -28.92 -11.61
CA GLN A 268 13.13 -27.84 -11.25
C GLN A 268 13.04 -26.73 -12.31
N PRO A 269 12.70 -25.47 -11.93
CA PRO A 269 12.90 -24.34 -12.82
C PRO A 269 14.40 -24.15 -13.02
N THR A 270 14.86 -24.25 -14.25
CA THR A 270 16.26 -23.93 -14.62
C THR A 270 16.29 -22.58 -15.26
N ALA A 271 16.96 -21.63 -14.63
CA ALA A 271 17.18 -20.30 -15.20
C ALA A 271 18.49 -20.23 -15.95
N ARG A 272 18.52 -19.69 -17.17
CA ARG A 272 19.73 -19.48 -17.96
C ARG A 272 19.72 -18.08 -18.62
N GLY A 273 20.82 -17.32 -18.49
CA GLY A 273 21.23 -16.19 -19.31
C GLY A 273 20.82 -14.77 -18.87
N ILE A 274 21.71 -13.78 -19.06
CA ILE A 274 21.46 -12.35 -18.74
C ILE A 274 21.09 -11.59 -20.03
N LYS A 275 19.95 -10.87 -20.06
CA LYS A 275 19.70 -9.78 -21.00
C LYS A 275 19.10 -8.58 -20.29
N VAL A 276 19.71 -7.42 -20.48
CA VAL A 276 19.15 -6.14 -19.98
C VAL A 276 18.22 -5.59 -21.06
N LYS A 277 16.95 -5.41 -20.71
CA LYS A 277 15.97 -4.71 -21.56
C LYS A 277 15.27 -3.67 -20.70
N VAL A 278 15.25 -2.43 -21.16
CA VAL A 278 14.52 -1.34 -20.52
C VAL A 278 13.12 -1.36 -21.12
N GLU A 279 12.11 -1.65 -20.30
CA GLU A 279 10.71 -1.53 -20.68
C GLU A 279 9.92 -0.74 -19.65
N ASP A 280 9.25 0.24 -20.16
CA ASP A 280 8.12 1.07 -19.73
C ASP A 280 7.84 1.32 -18.25
N ALA A 281 7.74 2.62 -17.91
CA ALA A 281 7.18 3.17 -16.68
C ALA A 281 7.95 2.88 -15.36
N TRP A 282 8.98 2.05 -15.36
CA TRP A 282 9.85 1.81 -14.22
C TRP A 282 11.18 2.54 -14.36
N ALA A 283 11.67 3.17 -13.29
CA ALA A 283 12.94 3.93 -13.34
C ALA A 283 14.16 3.07 -13.66
N VAL A 284 14.10 1.79 -13.27
CA VAL A 284 15.16 0.80 -13.47
C VAL A 284 14.54 -0.55 -13.79
N SER A 285 15.01 -1.19 -14.84
CA SER A 285 14.69 -2.59 -15.18
C SER A 285 15.99 -3.39 -15.31
N PHE A 286 15.99 -4.61 -14.80
CA PHE A 286 17.12 -5.53 -14.91
C PHE A 286 16.65 -6.98 -14.87
N ASP A 287 17.41 -7.85 -15.53
CA ASP A 287 17.16 -9.28 -15.53
C ASP A 287 18.03 -9.95 -14.46
N THR A 288 17.48 -10.92 -13.78
CA THR A 288 18.21 -11.83 -12.91
C THR A 288 18.20 -13.22 -13.52
N VAL A 289 19.34 -13.85 -13.44
CA VAL A 289 19.56 -15.23 -13.81
C VAL A 289 20.19 -15.91 -12.61
N ASP A 290 19.63 -17.03 -12.26
CA ASP A 290 20.12 -17.84 -11.16
C ASP A 290 21.18 -18.82 -11.67
N TRP A 291 22.36 -18.78 -11.03
CA TRP A 291 23.48 -19.66 -11.32
C TRP A 291 23.67 -20.59 -10.13
N ASP A 292 22.93 -21.66 -10.06
CA ASP A 292 23.25 -22.81 -9.19
C ASP A 292 23.37 -24.10 -9.97
#